data_b4043dfd8d045c8269183c5a67d9a3d3
#
_entry.id   b4043dfd8d045c8269183c5a67d9a3d3
#
_cell.length_a   1.000
_cell.length_b   1.000
_cell.length_c   1.000
_cell.angle_alpha   90.00
_cell.angle_beta   90.00
_cell.angle_gamma   90.00
#
_symmetry.space_group_name_H-M   'P 1'
#
loop_
_entity.id
_entity.type
_entity.pdbx_description
1 polymer ?
#
loop_
_entity_poly.entity_id
_entity_poly.type
_entity_poly.pdbx_seq_one_letter_code
_entity_poly.pdbx_strand_id
1 'polypeptide(L)'
;MEWCDENGIDFIFGLPGNAVLDRLVEETADDIRTHRALDQKPCLRGFAETSYQAKSWNTDRRACARIEATTQGLDIRFVVTSIETGSAEHIYATLYCARGQAENLIKLHKAQLASDRTSCRSPLANQMRLILHTAAYWLMLTLRDAIPKAHALATAEFNTIRLRLLKLGARVVEMASRVRLAFTAGCPDATLIRHIAAVLMPTGP
;
A
#
# COMPACT_ATOMS: atom_id res chain seq x y z
N MET A 1 -11.49 -16.90 -12.48
CA MET A 1 -11.76 -15.97 -13.59
C MET A 1 -13.19 -16.15 -14.08
N GLU A 2 -13.62 -17.35 -14.44
CA GLU A 2 -15.00 -17.62 -14.89
C GLU A 2 -16.08 -17.04 -13.97
N TRP A 3 -15.94 -17.25 -12.67
CA TRP A 3 -16.87 -16.65 -11.70
C TRP A 3 -16.93 -15.11 -11.79
N CYS A 4 -15.80 -14.45 -12.02
CA CYS A 4 -15.78 -12.98 -12.18
C CYS A 4 -16.52 -12.56 -13.46
N ASP A 5 -16.29 -13.31 -14.57
CA ASP A 5 -16.97 -13.05 -15.84
C ASP A 5 -18.49 -13.23 -15.71
N GLU A 6 -18.93 -14.33 -15.09
CA GLU A 6 -20.34 -14.62 -14.85
C GLU A 6 -21.05 -13.57 -13.97
N ASN A 7 -20.30 -12.89 -13.10
CA ASN A 7 -20.83 -11.86 -12.22
C ASN A 7 -20.50 -10.43 -12.66
N GLY A 8 -19.91 -10.24 -13.84
CA GLY A 8 -19.56 -8.92 -14.37
C GLY A 8 -18.56 -8.14 -13.51
N ILE A 9 -17.61 -8.85 -12.89
CA ILE A 9 -16.59 -8.29 -12.02
C ILE A 9 -15.25 -8.28 -12.75
N ASP A 10 -14.67 -7.09 -12.92
CA ASP A 10 -13.33 -6.96 -13.46
C ASP A 10 -12.28 -7.50 -12.49
N PHE A 11 -11.22 -8.06 -13.05
CA PHE A 11 -10.13 -8.63 -12.26
C PHE A 11 -8.76 -8.34 -12.85
N ILE A 12 -7.75 -8.36 -11.98
CA ILE A 12 -6.32 -8.43 -12.35
C ILE A 12 -5.66 -9.45 -11.42
N PHE A 13 -5.12 -10.52 -11.99
CA PHE A 13 -4.41 -11.56 -11.24
C PHE A 13 -2.95 -11.66 -11.66
N GLY A 14 -2.07 -11.96 -10.71
CA GLY A 14 -0.70 -12.33 -11.00
C GLY A 14 -0.67 -13.62 -11.80
N LEU A 15 0.08 -13.64 -12.91
CA LEU A 15 0.24 -14.78 -13.79
C LEU A 15 1.69 -15.27 -13.72
N PRO A 16 1.93 -16.52 -13.30
CA PRO A 16 3.27 -17.09 -13.34
C PRO A 16 3.84 -17.10 -14.75
N GLY A 17 5.09 -16.66 -14.91
CA GLY A 17 5.81 -16.69 -16.17
C GLY A 17 6.00 -18.14 -16.67
N ASN A 18 6.03 -18.30 -17.98
CA ASN A 18 6.36 -19.56 -18.62
C ASN A 18 6.95 -19.29 -20.03
N ALA A 19 7.58 -20.30 -20.62
CA ALA A 19 8.27 -20.16 -21.90
C ALA A 19 7.38 -19.66 -23.07
N VAL A 20 6.07 -19.87 -23.02
CA VAL A 20 5.15 -19.34 -24.05
C VAL A 20 4.97 -17.84 -23.86
N LEU A 21 4.70 -17.39 -22.63
CA LEU A 21 4.57 -15.96 -22.30
C LEU A 21 5.86 -15.20 -22.58
N ASP A 22 7.00 -15.77 -22.19
CA ASP A 22 8.31 -15.14 -22.41
C ASP A 22 8.56 -14.92 -23.90
N ARG A 23 8.22 -15.93 -24.76
CA ARG A 23 8.35 -15.80 -26.21
C ARG A 23 7.42 -14.75 -26.81
N LEU A 24 6.20 -14.60 -26.27
CA LEU A 24 5.23 -13.61 -26.76
C LEU A 24 5.68 -12.15 -26.53
N VAL A 25 6.57 -11.92 -25.59
CA VAL A 25 7.10 -10.59 -25.27
C VAL A 25 8.60 -10.43 -25.55
N GLU A 26 9.21 -11.43 -26.21
CA GLU A 26 10.65 -11.52 -26.45
C GLU A 26 11.18 -10.30 -27.21
N GLU A 27 10.50 -9.87 -28.28
CA GLU A 27 10.90 -8.70 -29.07
C GLU A 27 10.96 -7.44 -28.20
N THR A 28 9.90 -7.17 -27.43
CA THR A 28 9.89 -6.02 -26.51
C THR A 28 10.95 -6.12 -25.40
N ALA A 29 11.20 -7.33 -24.91
CA ALA A 29 12.20 -7.58 -23.89
C ALA A 29 13.63 -7.32 -24.42
N ASP A 30 13.90 -7.71 -25.66
CA ASP A 30 15.18 -7.46 -26.32
C ASP A 30 15.40 -5.98 -26.64
N ASP A 31 14.35 -5.28 -27.06
CA ASP A 31 14.39 -3.83 -27.27
C ASP A 31 14.73 -3.10 -25.96
N ILE A 32 14.07 -3.43 -24.88
CA ILE A 32 14.34 -2.81 -23.56
C ILE A 32 15.75 -3.12 -23.10
N ARG A 33 16.23 -4.35 -23.29
CA ARG A 33 17.60 -4.77 -22.97
C ARG A 33 18.63 -3.99 -23.77
N THR A 34 18.38 -3.81 -25.07
CA THR A 34 19.26 -3.08 -25.99
C THR A 34 19.32 -1.60 -25.63
N HIS A 35 18.16 -0.94 -25.43
CA HIS A 35 18.09 0.45 -25.01
C HIS A 35 18.76 0.69 -23.67
N ARG A 36 18.59 -0.23 -22.69
CA ARG A 36 19.29 -0.14 -21.40
C ARG A 36 20.81 -0.14 -21.61
N ALA A 37 21.30 -1.03 -22.49
CA ALA A 37 22.74 -1.14 -22.74
C ALA A 37 23.30 0.10 -23.44
N LEU A 38 22.59 0.62 -24.45
CA LEU A 38 22.97 1.85 -25.19
C LEU A 38 22.99 3.07 -24.26
N ASP A 39 21.98 3.22 -23.43
CA ASP A 39 21.85 4.34 -22.48
C ASP A 39 22.73 4.19 -21.23
N GLN A 40 23.42 3.05 -21.07
CA GLN A 40 24.25 2.71 -19.90
C GLN A 40 23.49 2.84 -18.55
N LYS A 41 22.17 2.62 -18.57
CA LYS A 41 21.34 2.72 -17.36
C LYS A 41 21.53 1.47 -16.49
N PRO A 42 21.52 1.60 -15.14
CA PRO A 42 21.58 0.46 -14.24
C PRO A 42 20.33 -0.42 -14.35
N CYS A 43 19.19 0.20 -14.65
CA CYS A 43 17.90 -0.48 -14.85
C CYS A 43 17.06 0.32 -15.87
N LEU A 44 16.39 -0.40 -16.78
CA LEU A 44 15.37 0.14 -17.65
C LEU A 44 14.12 -0.74 -17.54
N ARG A 45 12.96 -0.11 -17.37
CA ARG A 45 11.67 -0.78 -17.27
C ARG A 45 10.82 -0.44 -18.48
N GLY A 46 10.12 -1.43 -18.98
CA GLY A 46 9.09 -1.28 -20.01
C GLY A 46 7.92 -2.21 -19.76
N PHE A 47 6.90 -2.10 -20.60
CA PHE A 47 5.68 -2.87 -20.50
C PHE A 47 5.30 -3.43 -21.87
N ALA A 48 4.76 -4.64 -21.89
CA ALA A 48 4.25 -5.29 -23.08
C ALA A 48 2.84 -5.80 -22.83
N GLU A 49 2.11 -6.01 -23.89
CA GLU A 49 0.77 -6.55 -23.86
C GLU A 49 0.67 -7.68 -24.88
N THR A 50 -0.02 -8.75 -24.50
CA THR A 50 -0.26 -9.90 -25.37
C THR A 50 -1.59 -10.56 -25.03
N SER A 51 -2.10 -11.39 -25.93
CA SER A 51 -3.18 -12.33 -25.63
C SER A 51 -2.60 -13.68 -25.27
N TYR A 52 -3.11 -14.29 -24.22
CA TYR A 52 -2.65 -15.59 -23.74
C TYR A 52 -3.80 -16.46 -23.27
N GLN A 53 -3.75 -17.74 -23.66
CA GLN A 53 -4.68 -18.77 -23.19
C GLN A 53 -3.91 -19.92 -22.56
N ALA A 54 -4.17 -20.22 -21.30
CA ALA A 54 -3.69 -21.45 -20.69
C ALA A 54 -4.57 -22.63 -21.09
N LYS A 55 -4.02 -23.84 -21.07
CA LYS A 55 -4.75 -25.06 -21.45
C LYS A 55 -6.06 -25.28 -20.66
N SER A 56 -6.15 -24.77 -19.46
CA SER A 56 -7.31 -24.89 -18.58
C SER A 56 -8.32 -23.73 -18.72
N TRP A 57 -8.08 -22.77 -19.60
CA TRP A 57 -8.95 -21.61 -19.78
C TRP A 57 -9.84 -21.79 -21.01
N ASN A 58 -11.09 -21.41 -20.90
CA ASN A 58 -12.05 -21.52 -21.99
C ASN A 58 -11.83 -20.46 -23.08
N THR A 59 -11.22 -19.33 -22.73
CA THR A 59 -10.96 -18.20 -23.64
C THR A 59 -9.55 -17.66 -23.45
N ASP A 60 -9.03 -17.01 -24.47
CA ASP A 60 -7.84 -16.18 -24.36
C ASP A 60 -8.11 -14.94 -23.51
N ARG A 61 -7.07 -14.41 -22.90
CA ARG A 61 -7.14 -13.29 -21.96
C ARG A 61 -6.03 -12.30 -22.24
N ARG A 62 -6.30 -11.05 -21.99
CA ARG A 62 -5.30 -10.00 -22.02
C ARG A 62 -4.27 -10.23 -20.92
N ALA A 63 -3.00 -10.33 -21.30
CA ALA A 63 -1.88 -10.44 -20.39
C ALA A 63 -0.98 -9.21 -20.55
N CYS A 64 -0.66 -8.56 -19.45
CA CYS A 64 0.26 -7.42 -19.40
C CYS A 64 1.55 -7.84 -18.70
N ALA A 65 2.69 -7.54 -19.32
CA ALA A 65 4.01 -7.84 -18.79
C ALA A 65 4.71 -6.55 -18.31
N ARG A 66 5.36 -6.65 -17.17
CA ARG A 66 6.40 -5.71 -16.75
C ARG A 66 7.75 -6.33 -17.02
N ILE A 67 8.59 -5.66 -17.76
CA ILE A 67 9.92 -6.10 -18.17
C ILE A 67 10.94 -5.15 -17.55
N GLU A 68 11.83 -5.66 -16.73
CA GLU A 68 12.95 -4.91 -16.16
C GLU A 68 14.27 -5.49 -16.66
N ALA A 69 15.01 -4.69 -17.43
CA ALA A 69 16.36 -5.02 -17.83
C ALA A 69 17.35 -4.40 -16.84
N THR A 70 18.19 -5.23 -16.22
CA THR A 70 19.23 -4.81 -15.28
C THR A 70 20.60 -5.25 -15.76
N THR A 71 21.65 -4.89 -15.04
CA THR A 71 23.02 -5.40 -15.30
C THR A 71 23.15 -6.92 -15.05
N GLN A 72 22.20 -7.51 -14.31
CA GLN A 72 22.19 -8.93 -13.96
C GLN A 72 21.31 -9.78 -14.88
N GLY A 73 20.48 -9.16 -15.74
CA GLY A 73 19.56 -9.84 -16.64
C GLY A 73 18.19 -9.20 -16.73
N LEU A 74 17.23 -9.98 -17.24
CA LEU A 74 15.82 -9.60 -17.39
C LEU A 74 15.00 -10.18 -16.23
N ASP A 75 14.11 -9.34 -15.64
CA ASP A 75 13.01 -9.76 -14.77
C ASP A 75 11.69 -9.47 -15.49
N ILE A 76 10.97 -10.51 -15.89
CA ILE A 76 9.70 -10.39 -16.59
C ILE A 76 8.59 -10.94 -15.68
N ARG A 77 7.58 -10.12 -15.44
CA ARG A 77 6.43 -10.51 -14.61
C ARG A 77 5.13 -10.19 -15.31
N PHE A 78 4.18 -11.11 -15.22
CA PHE A 78 2.93 -11.04 -15.92
C PHE A 78 1.73 -10.88 -14.98
N VAL A 79 0.72 -10.21 -15.49
CA VAL A 79 -0.64 -10.20 -14.92
C VAL A 79 -1.64 -10.52 -16.04
N VAL A 80 -2.73 -11.16 -15.66
CA VAL A 80 -3.86 -11.40 -16.53
C VAL A 80 -5.06 -10.58 -16.07
N THR A 81 -5.82 -10.03 -17.00
CA THR A 81 -6.93 -9.13 -16.67
C THR A 81 -8.13 -9.29 -17.62
N SER A 82 -9.33 -8.96 -17.13
CA SER A 82 -10.53 -8.73 -17.92
C SER A 82 -10.67 -7.30 -18.42
N ILE A 83 -9.89 -6.36 -17.88
CA ILE A 83 -9.99 -4.95 -18.23
C ILE A 83 -9.43 -4.73 -19.64
N GLU A 84 -10.28 -4.27 -20.55
CA GLU A 84 -9.92 -4.02 -21.95
C GLU A 84 -9.29 -2.65 -22.17
N THR A 85 -9.57 -1.68 -21.29
CA THR A 85 -9.12 -0.29 -21.43
C THR A 85 -7.83 0.00 -20.66
N GLY A 86 -7.12 1.05 -21.07
CA GLY A 86 -5.86 1.47 -20.46
C GLY A 86 -4.64 0.74 -21.03
N SER A 87 -3.46 1.34 -20.87
CA SER A 87 -2.19 0.74 -21.31
C SER A 87 -1.74 -0.40 -20.38
N ALA A 88 -0.85 -1.28 -20.87
CA ALA A 88 -0.22 -2.32 -20.03
C ALA A 88 0.49 -1.73 -18.81
N GLU A 89 1.11 -0.57 -18.97
CA GLU A 89 1.72 0.18 -17.86
C GLU A 89 0.67 0.58 -16.80
N HIS A 90 -0.46 1.15 -17.23
CA HIS A 90 -1.52 1.55 -16.31
C HIS A 90 -2.09 0.34 -15.55
N ILE A 91 -2.39 -0.75 -16.26
CA ILE A 91 -2.88 -1.99 -15.66
C ILE A 91 -1.89 -2.53 -14.63
N TYR A 92 -0.61 -2.62 -15.00
CA TYR A 92 0.40 -3.23 -14.13
C TYR A 92 0.87 -2.26 -13.02
N ALA A 93 1.37 -1.08 -13.39
CA ALA A 93 2.05 -0.20 -12.44
C ALA A 93 1.06 0.56 -11.54
N THR A 94 -0.12 0.92 -12.05
CA THR A 94 -1.10 1.68 -11.29
C THR A 94 -2.10 0.76 -10.59
N LEU A 95 -2.83 -0.07 -11.35
CA LEU A 95 -3.92 -0.85 -10.78
C LEU A 95 -3.42 -2.08 -10.01
N TYR A 96 -2.58 -2.92 -10.62
CA TYR A 96 -2.09 -4.13 -9.96
C TYR A 96 -1.15 -3.82 -8.78
N CYS A 97 -0.22 -2.88 -8.96
CA CYS A 97 0.70 -2.50 -7.89
C CYS A 97 0.02 -1.74 -6.74
N ALA A 98 -1.15 -1.14 -6.95
CA ALA A 98 -1.94 -0.54 -5.86
C ALA A 98 -2.30 -1.57 -4.77
N ARG A 99 -2.42 -2.85 -5.11
CA ARG A 99 -2.59 -3.94 -4.14
C ARG A 99 -1.45 -4.00 -3.12
N GLY A 100 -0.23 -3.66 -3.51
CA GLY A 100 0.92 -3.62 -2.61
C GLY A 100 0.71 -2.66 -1.43
N GLN A 101 -0.10 -1.61 -1.60
CA GLN A 101 -0.49 -0.74 -0.49
C GLN A 101 -1.35 -1.47 0.55
N ALA A 102 -2.30 -2.28 0.11
CA ALA A 102 -3.12 -3.08 1.04
C ALA A 102 -2.25 -4.04 1.86
N GLU A 103 -1.26 -4.69 1.25
CA GLU A 103 -0.32 -5.57 1.94
C GLU A 103 0.54 -4.78 2.96
N ASN A 104 1.00 -3.59 2.59
CA ASN A 104 1.72 -2.70 3.50
C ASN A 104 0.84 -2.25 4.68
N LEU A 105 -0.42 -1.93 4.45
CA LEU A 105 -1.38 -1.55 5.49
C LEU A 105 -1.66 -2.73 6.44
N ILE A 106 -1.83 -3.95 5.91
CA ILE A 106 -1.98 -5.17 6.71
C ILE A 106 -0.72 -5.44 7.54
N LYS A 107 0.47 -5.31 6.93
CA LYS A 107 1.75 -5.44 7.64
C LYS A 107 1.88 -4.41 8.76
N LEU A 108 1.50 -3.17 8.50
CA LEU A 108 1.49 -2.09 9.47
C LEU A 108 0.56 -2.39 10.65
N HIS A 109 -0.67 -2.86 10.37
CA HIS A 109 -1.64 -3.27 11.36
C HIS A 109 -1.11 -4.43 12.23
N LYS A 110 -0.47 -5.42 11.63
CA LYS A 110 0.12 -6.56 12.35
C LYS A 110 1.38 -6.16 13.13
N ALA A 111 2.34 -5.52 12.48
CA ALA A 111 3.65 -5.25 13.09
C ALA A 111 3.62 -4.08 14.09
N GLN A 112 2.90 -3.00 13.78
CA GLN A 112 2.92 -1.78 14.60
C GLN A 112 1.90 -1.80 15.73
N LEU A 113 0.78 -2.49 15.56
CA LEU A 113 -0.27 -2.63 16.56
C LEU A 113 -0.31 -4.02 17.23
N ALA A 114 0.51 -4.98 16.74
CA ALA A 114 0.52 -6.37 17.23
C ALA A 114 -0.88 -7.03 17.21
N SER A 115 -1.66 -6.76 16.17
CA SER A 115 -3.04 -7.23 16.04
C SER A 115 -3.16 -8.74 15.79
N ASP A 116 -2.08 -9.37 15.34
CA ASP A 116 -1.97 -10.81 15.12
C ASP A 116 -1.80 -11.63 16.42
N ARG A 117 -1.57 -10.95 17.55
CA ARG A 117 -1.43 -11.60 18.85
C ARG A 117 -2.80 -11.97 19.43
N THR A 118 -3.25 -13.17 19.11
CA THR A 118 -4.47 -13.77 19.65
C THR A 118 -4.17 -14.54 20.95
N SER A 119 -4.09 -13.85 22.08
CA SER A 119 -3.70 -14.42 23.37
C SER A 119 -4.87 -14.79 24.30
N CYS A 120 -6.11 -14.53 23.87
CA CYS A 120 -7.29 -14.89 24.65
C CYS A 120 -7.76 -16.32 24.36
N ARG A 121 -8.27 -17.02 25.37
CA ARG A 121 -8.80 -18.38 25.22
C ARG A 121 -10.11 -18.40 24.42
N SER A 122 -10.91 -17.35 24.51
CA SER A 122 -12.20 -17.25 23.82
C SER A 122 -12.01 -16.65 22.41
N PRO A 123 -12.57 -17.25 21.34
CA PRO A 123 -12.59 -16.66 20.00
C PRO A 123 -13.25 -15.29 19.98
N LEU A 124 -14.35 -15.10 20.71
CA LEU A 124 -15.07 -13.82 20.81
C LEU A 124 -14.19 -12.73 21.43
N ALA A 125 -13.41 -13.05 22.47
CA ALA A 125 -12.47 -12.10 23.06
C ALA A 125 -11.35 -11.71 22.10
N ASN A 126 -10.84 -12.63 21.28
CA ASN A 126 -9.87 -12.33 20.24
C ASN A 126 -10.47 -11.47 19.12
N GLN A 127 -11.71 -11.73 18.74
CA GLN A 127 -12.44 -10.90 17.78
C GLN A 127 -12.63 -9.46 18.29
N MET A 128 -13.04 -9.30 19.56
CA MET A 128 -13.15 -7.98 20.17
C MET A 128 -11.81 -7.24 20.21
N ARG A 129 -10.72 -7.94 20.53
CA ARG A 129 -9.37 -7.37 20.45
C ARG A 129 -9.04 -6.87 19.05
N LEU A 130 -9.34 -7.67 18.02
CA LEU A 130 -9.12 -7.27 16.64
C LEU A 130 -9.88 -5.99 16.28
N ILE A 131 -11.13 -5.87 16.72
CA ILE A 131 -11.94 -4.65 16.54
C ILE A 131 -11.27 -3.46 17.20
N LEU A 132 -10.79 -3.59 18.45
CA LEU A 132 -10.08 -2.51 19.16
C LEU A 132 -8.77 -2.14 18.47
N HIS A 133 -8.00 -3.10 17.97
CA HIS A 133 -6.80 -2.83 17.18
C HIS A 133 -7.12 -2.11 15.87
N THR A 134 -8.23 -2.47 15.22
CA THR A 134 -8.70 -1.79 14.01
C THR A 134 -9.11 -0.34 14.31
N ALA A 135 -9.82 -0.10 15.41
CA ALA A 135 -10.14 1.26 15.86
C ALA A 135 -8.86 2.08 16.15
N ALA A 136 -7.90 1.50 16.87
CA ALA A 136 -6.60 2.14 17.11
C ALA A 136 -5.83 2.44 15.81
N TYR A 137 -5.92 1.54 14.82
CA TYR A 137 -5.35 1.75 13.49
C TYR A 137 -5.96 2.95 12.78
N TRP A 138 -7.28 3.08 12.78
CA TRP A 138 -7.98 4.25 12.22
C TRP A 138 -7.59 5.55 12.92
N LEU A 139 -7.51 5.54 14.24
CA LEU A 139 -7.05 6.72 15.00
C LEU A 139 -5.62 7.13 14.62
N MET A 140 -4.72 6.16 14.46
CA MET A 140 -3.35 6.43 14.02
C MET A 140 -3.26 6.94 12.59
N LEU A 141 -4.11 6.46 11.68
CA LEU A 141 -4.24 6.99 10.31
C LEU A 141 -4.74 8.44 10.34
N THR A 142 -5.83 8.69 11.05
CA THR A 142 -6.39 10.05 11.19
C THR A 142 -5.37 11.03 11.75
N LEU A 143 -4.62 10.60 12.77
CA LEU A 143 -3.53 11.39 13.34
C LEU A 143 -2.45 11.69 12.30
N ARG A 144 -2.00 10.69 11.54
CA ARG A 144 -0.98 10.84 10.50
C ARG A 144 -1.45 11.74 9.36
N ASP A 145 -2.70 11.60 8.93
CA ASP A 145 -3.26 12.39 7.83
C ASP A 145 -3.44 13.87 8.21
N ALA A 146 -3.58 14.17 9.51
CA ALA A 146 -3.58 15.53 10.03
C ALA A 146 -2.18 16.18 10.11
N ILE A 147 -1.10 15.43 9.88
CA ILE A 147 0.26 15.95 9.81
C ILE A 147 0.47 16.64 8.45
N PRO A 148 0.98 17.89 8.40
CA PRO A 148 1.30 18.53 7.13
C PRO A 148 2.23 17.70 6.26
N LYS A 149 1.92 17.53 4.96
CA LYS A 149 2.68 16.68 4.04
C LYS A 149 4.17 17.03 3.94
N ALA A 150 4.53 18.29 4.17
CA ALA A 150 5.92 18.73 4.17
C ALA A 150 6.67 18.37 5.47
N HIS A 151 5.99 17.88 6.50
CA HIS A 151 6.62 17.54 7.78
C HIS A 151 7.22 16.13 7.72
N ALA A 152 8.40 15.93 8.30
CA ALA A 152 9.10 14.64 8.30
C ALA A 152 8.30 13.47 8.90
N LEU A 153 7.37 13.76 9.82
CA LEU A 153 6.49 12.74 10.41
C LEU A 153 5.32 12.32 9.51
N ALA A 154 5.03 13.00 8.41
CA ALA A 154 3.92 12.66 7.51
C ALA A 154 4.08 11.26 6.88
N THR A 155 5.32 10.84 6.66
CA THR A 155 5.66 9.51 6.12
C THR A 155 6.23 8.55 7.18
N ALA A 156 6.24 8.98 8.45
CA ALA A 156 6.83 8.18 9.53
C ALA A 156 5.94 6.97 9.88
N GLU A 157 6.59 5.93 10.40
CA GLU A 157 5.90 4.76 10.94
C GLU A 157 5.09 5.10 12.20
N PHE A 158 4.03 4.36 12.45
CA PHE A 158 3.16 4.57 13.63
C PHE A 158 3.92 4.53 14.95
N ASN A 159 4.95 3.70 15.08
CA ASN A 159 5.78 3.68 16.29
C ASN A 159 6.48 5.01 16.52
N THR A 160 7.00 5.64 15.47
CA THR A 160 7.65 6.96 15.55
C THR A 160 6.63 8.04 15.91
N ILE A 161 5.47 8.05 15.25
CA ILE A 161 4.37 8.98 15.55
C ILE A 161 3.92 8.81 17.01
N ARG A 162 3.73 7.56 17.47
CA ARG A 162 3.35 7.27 18.84
C ARG A 162 4.36 7.80 19.86
N LEU A 163 5.66 7.59 19.62
CA LEU A 163 6.71 8.04 20.52
C LEU A 163 6.84 9.58 20.55
N ARG A 164 6.70 10.21 19.39
CA ARG A 164 6.92 11.65 19.22
C ARG A 164 5.70 12.50 19.58
N LEU A 165 4.48 11.99 19.39
CA LEU A 165 3.24 12.77 19.56
C LEU A 165 2.35 12.27 20.68
N LEU A 166 2.34 10.96 21.00
CA LEU A 166 1.43 10.40 22.00
C LEU A 166 2.11 10.03 23.32
N LYS A 167 3.36 9.57 23.31
CA LYS A 167 4.11 9.24 24.53
C LYS A 167 4.87 10.45 25.10
N LEU A 168 4.18 11.56 25.21
CA LEU A 168 4.73 12.79 25.78
C LEU A 168 4.22 12.99 27.21
N GLY A 169 5.12 13.42 28.09
CA GLY A 169 4.73 13.87 29.43
C GLY A 169 3.92 15.16 29.34
N ALA A 170 2.72 15.14 29.89
CA ALA A 170 1.86 16.31 29.96
C ALA A 170 1.17 16.39 31.31
N ARG A 171 0.98 17.61 31.83
CA ARG A 171 0.13 17.85 32.98
C ARG A 171 -1.30 18.04 32.51
N VAL A 172 -2.19 17.20 33.01
CA VAL A 172 -3.62 17.27 32.73
C VAL A 172 -4.25 18.18 33.79
N VAL A 173 -4.95 19.22 33.35
CA VAL A 173 -5.73 20.10 34.21
C VAL A 173 -7.18 20.03 33.78
N GLU A 174 -8.02 19.47 34.61
CA GLU A 174 -9.45 19.39 34.42
C GLU A 174 -10.13 20.67 34.94
N MET A 175 -10.99 21.24 34.13
CA MET A 175 -11.81 22.40 34.44
C MET A 175 -13.26 22.05 34.18
N ALA A 176 -14.20 22.83 34.72
CA ALA A 176 -15.65 22.57 34.61
C ALA A 176 -16.16 22.40 33.14
N SER A 177 -15.53 23.08 32.18
CA SER A 177 -15.96 23.09 30.77
C SER A 177 -14.91 22.56 29.79
N ARG A 178 -13.68 22.25 30.23
CA ARG A 178 -12.59 21.85 29.35
C ARG A 178 -11.46 21.10 30.08
N VAL A 179 -10.77 20.23 29.35
CA VAL A 179 -9.52 19.60 29.78
C VAL A 179 -8.36 20.31 29.10
N ARG A 180 -7.36 20.75 29.88
CA ARG A 180 -6.15 21.37 29.38
C ARG A 180 -4.98 20.39 29.49
N LEU A 181 -4.32 20.13 28.40
CA LEU A 181 -3.07 19.37 28.34
C LEU A 181 -1.90 20.36 28.25
N ALA A 182 -1.09 20.44 29.31
CA ALA A 182 0.08 21.30 29.33
C ALA A 182 1.35 20.46 29.13
N PHE A 183 1.98 20.61 27.97
CA PHE A 183 3.25 19.98 27.65
C PHE A 183 4.41 20.79 28.23
N THR A 184 5.58 20.15 28.36
CA THR A 184 6.80 20.83 28.78
C THR A 184 7.19 21.92 27.77
N ALA A 185 7.80 23.02 28.26
CA ALA A 185 8.24 24.12 27.38
C ALA A 185 9.25 23.68 26.30
N GLY A 186 10.03 22.64 26.57
CA GLY A 186 10.99 22.05 25.62
C GLY A 186 10.42 20.97 24.71
N CYS A 187 9.09 20.82 24.57
CA CYS A 187 8.51 19.84 23.67
C CYS A 187 8.82 20.20 22.20
N PRO A 188 9.63 19.40 21.48
CA PRO A 188 10.07 19.76 20.12
C PRO A 188 8.92 19.81 19.11
N ASP A 189 7.89 19.00 19.32
CA ASP A 189 6.76 18.88 18.40
C ASP A 189 5.52 19.68 18.87
N ALA A 190 5.67 20.62 19.82
CA ALA A 190 4.55 21.37 20.41
C ALA A 190 3.73 22.15 19.36
N THR A 191 4.37 22.69 18.33
CA THR A 191 3.70 23.40 17.23
C THR A 191 2.89 22.44 16.36
N LEU A 192 3.46 21.28 16.05
CA LEU A 192 2.78 20.24 15.29
C LEU A 192 1.57 19.69 16.05
N ILE A 193 1.71 19.42 17.34
CA ILE A 193 0.60 18.94 18.20
C ILE A 193 -0.55 19.95 18.22
N ARG A 194 -0.26 21.25 18.32
CA ARG A 194 -1.29 22.31 18.26
C ARG A 194 -1.99 22.35 16.91
N HIS A 195 -1.23 22.20 15.83
CA HIS A 195 -1.79 22.12 14.47
C HIS A 195 -2.74 20.92 14.33
N ILE A 196 -2.29 19.73 14.71
CA ILE A 196 -3.09 18.51 14.65
C ILE A 196 -4.36 18.65 15.50
N ALA A 197 -4.24 19.17 16.72
CA ALA A 197 -5.39 19.40 17.58
C ALA A 197 -6.40 20.37 16.94
N ALA A 198 -5.95 21.42 16.28
CA ALA A 198 -6.82 22.35 15.57
C ALA A 198 -7.53 21.71 14.36
N VAL A 199 -6.80 20.86 13.60
CA VAL A 199 -7.36 20.13 12.45
C VAL A 199 -8.41 19.09 12.87
N LEU A 200 -8.17 18.42 14.00
CA LEU A 200 -9.03 17.33 14.50
C LEU A 200 -10.15 17.82 15.44
N MET A 201 -10.14 19.09 15.84
CA MET A 201 -11.26 19.63 16.59
C MET A 201 -12.55 19.62 15.75
N PRO A 202 -13.65 19.07 16.28
CA PRO A 202 -14.93 19.19 15.59
C PRO A 202 -15.24 20.67 15.43
N THR A 203 -15.53 21.09 14.20
CA THR A 203 -16.17 22.38 13.96
C THR A 203 -17.53 22.29 14.62
N GLY A 204 -17.70 22.99 15.77
CA GLY A 204 -18.99 23.06 16.46
C GLY A 204 -20.10 23.55 15.53
N PRO A 205 -21.35 23.27 15.88
CA PRO A 205 -22.50 23.76 15.12
C PRO A 205 -22.53 25.28 15.06
#